data_2545c833b5451d111c0d950a0cea4530
#
_entry.id   2545c833b5451d111c0d950a0cea4530
#
_cell.length_a   1.000
_cell.length_b   1.000
_cell.length_c   1.000
_cell.angle_alpha   90.00
_cell.angle_beta   90.00
_cell.angle_gamma   90.00
#
_symmetry.space_group_name_H-M   'P 1'
#
loop_
_entity.id
_entity.type
_entity.pdbx_description
1 polymer ?
#
loop_
_entity_poly.entity_id
_entity_poly.type
_entity_poly.pdbx_seq_one_letter_code
_entity_poly.pdbx_strand_id
1 'polypeptide(L)'
;MEEKNMAESMQGLKRSHRCAELSKANIGETVTVMGWVQKNRNKGGIVFVDLRDRSGLLQIIFENGSIDEAGFEKAGKLRSEFVIAVVGTVEARSGAVNENLATGEIEIRAREIRILSESETPPFPIEENSKTKEELRLKYRYLDLRRPDMQRNLLLRSKIAILTRQFLAEEGFLEIETPTLIKSTPEGARDYLVPSRVHPGSFYALPQSPQLFKQLLMCSGYDRYFQLARCYRDEDLRADRQPEFTQIDMELSFVDVDDVIDVNERLLHKLFKEILNVEIPQPIPRMTWQEAMDRFGSDKPDLRFGMELKNVSDVVRDCEFVVFKGALENGGTVRGINAEGQGHMPRKKIDKLVDLAKDFGA
;
A
#
# COMPACT_ATOMS: atom_id res chain seq x y z
N MET A 1 30.64 2.04 34.77
CA MET A 1 29.80 3.25 34.87
C MET A 1 28.92 3.26 33.64
N GLU A 2 27.64 2.91 33.82
CA GLU A 2 26.66 3.06 32.75
C GLU A 2 26.57 4.54 32.41
N GLU A 3 26.94 4.92 31.19
CA GLU A 3 26.62 6.24 30.65
C GLU A 3 25.09 6.35 30.65
N LYS A 4 24.56 7.16 31.55
CA LYS A 4 23.14 7.49 31.59
C LYS A 4 22.78 8.10 30.24
N ASN A 5 21.94 7.41 29.47
CA ASN A 5 21.18 7.97 28.33
C ASN A 5 20.53 9.28 28.79
N MET A 6 21.11 10.41 28.46
CA MET A 6 20.61 11.72 28.88
C MET A 6 19.63 12.25 27.83
N ALA A 7 18.39 11.73 27.86
CA ALA A 7 17.29 12.35 27.13
C ALA A 7 17.09 13.79 27.65
N GLU A 8 17.17 14.76 26.74
CA GLU A 8 16.91 16.17 27.07
C GLU A 8 15.40 16.44 27.00
N SER A 9 14.94 17.35 27.86
CA SER A 9 13.50 17.68 27.93
C SER A 9 13.04 18.46 26.70
N MET A 10 11.84 18.16 26.24
CA MET A 10 11.11 18.96 25.23
C MET A 10 10.48 20.23 25.83
N GLN A 11 10.57 20.45 27.13
CA GLN A 11 9.92 21.60 27.79
C GLN A 11 10.30 22.91 27.09
N GLY A 12 9.31 23.72 26.76
CA GLY A 12 9.48 24.98 26.05
C GLY A 12 9.62 24.86 24.52
N LEU A 13 9.73 23.65 23.97
CA LEU A 13 9.74 23.42 22.51
C LEU A 13 8.43 22.81 22.02
N LYS A 14 7.93 23.34 20.89
CA LYS A 14 6.85 22.74 20.11
C LYS A 14 7.31 22.66 18.67
N ARG A 15 7.12 21.50 18.05
CA ARG A 15 7.38 21.35 16.61
C ARG A 15 6.46 22.27 15.82
N SER A 16 7.03 23.19 15.03
CA SER A 16 6.28 24.10 14.18
C SER A 16 5.90 23.46 12.84
N HIS A 17 6.84 22.70 12.24
CA HIS A 17 6.68 22.09 10.92
C HIS A 17 7.25 20.66 10.92
N ARG A 18 6.70 19.81 10.04
CA ARG A 18 7.37 18.58 9.64
C ARG A 18 8.44 18.88 8.59
N CYS A 19 9.36 17.94 8.41
CA CYS A 19 10.51 18.11 7.50
C CYS A 19 10.11 18.56 6.09
N ALA A 20 9.22 17.82 5.43
CA ALA A 20 8.83 18.12 4.06
C ALA A 20 7.63 19.08 3.91
N GLU A 21 7.16 19.70 5.00
CA GLU A 21 6.21 20.83 4.94
C GLU A 21 6.93 22.15 4.63
N LEU A 22 8.26 22.17 4.77
CA LEU A 22 9.08 23.35 4.49
C LEU A 22 9.51 23.41 3.03
N SER A 23 9.55 24.63 2.50
CA SER A 23 9.90 24.94 1.11
C SER A 23 10.64 26.29 1.03
N LYS A 24 10.99 26.74 -0.17
CA LYS A 24 11.53 28.08 -0.41
C LYS A 24 10.66 29.21 0.16
N ALA A 25 9.36 29.00 0.28
CA ALA A 25 8.44 30.01 0.83
C ALA A 25 8.73 30.31 2.32
N ASN A 26 9.39 29.40 3.02
CA ASN A 26 9.71 29.55 4.44
C ASN A 26 11.11 30.13 4.70
N ILE A 27 11.86 30.51 3.66
CA ILE A 27 13.21 31.08 3.84
C ILE A 27 13.16 32.34 4.71
N GLY A 28 14.00 32.39 5.73
CA GLY A 28 14.07 33.44 6.74
C GLY A 28 13.25 33.16 8.01
N GLU A 29 12.35 32.18 7.99
CA GLU A 29 11.58 31.78 9.17
C GLU A 29 12.44 31.01 10.17
N THR A 30 12.18 31.26 11.46
CA THR A 30 12.72 30.42 12.54
C THR A 30 11.72 29.31 12.83
N VAL A 31 12.18 28.07 12.69
CA VAL A 31 11.34 26.89 12.82
C VAL A 31 11.90 25.91 13.86
N THR A 32 11.01 25.08 14.42
CA THR A 32 11.36 23.93 15.25
C THR A 32 10.97 22.66 14.54
N VAL A 33 11.94 21.83 14.19
CA VAL A 33 11.75 20.51 13.57
C VAL A 33 12.21 19.41 14.51
N MET A 34 11.55 18.26 14.45
CA MET A 34 11.85 17.10 15.29
C MET A 34 11.73 15.83 14.45
N GLY A 35 12.66 14.91 14.65
CA GLY A 35 12.69 13.67 13.89
C GLY A 35 13.86 12.78 14.25
N TRP A 36 14.11 11.81 13.41
CA TRP A 36 15.20 10.84 13.52
C TRP A 36 16.36 11.25 12.63
N VAL A 37 17.57 11.16 13.17
CA VAL A 37 18.81 11.33 12.40
C VAL A 37 18.95 10.16 11.43
N GLN A 38 18.86 10.44 10.14
CA GLN A 38 19.14 9.41 9.13
C GLN A 38 20.63 9.30 8.83
N LYS A 39 21.29 10.43 8.67
CA LYS A 39 22.71 10.48 8.32
C LYS A 39 23.36 11.69 8.95
N ASN A 40 24.58 11.51 9.47
CA ASN A 40 25.43 12.57 9.98
C ASN A 40 26.73 12.61 9.18
N ARG A 41 27.15 13.80 8.74
CA ARG A 41 28.38 14.04 7.96
C ARG A 41 29.14 15.20 8.59
N ASN A 42 30.17 14.90 9.38
CA ASN A 42 31.05 15.91 9.95
C ASN A 42 32.18 16.26 8.96
N LYS A 43 32.32 17.54 8.62
CA LYS A 43 33.31 18.09 7.69
C LYS A 43 34.31 19.04 8.41
N GLY A 44 34.51 18.86 9.71
CA GLY A 44 35.36 19.72 10.54
C GLY A 44 34.55 20.90 11.11
N GLY A 45 34.56 22.05 10.48
CA GLY A 45 33.84 23.25 10.98
C GLY A 45 32.32 23.25 10.76
N ILE A 46 31.80 22.25 10.04
CA ILE A 46 30.37 22.13 9.67
C ILE A 46 29.92 20.67 9.82
N VAL A 47 28.77 20.47 10.46
CA VAL A 47 28.12 19.16 10.57
C VAL A 47 26.79 19.22 9.79
N PHE A 48 26.62 18.29 8.84
CA PHE A 48 25.40 18.12 8.08
C PHE A 48 24.61 16.93 8.63
N VAL A 49 23.36 17.13 8.94
CA VAL A 49 22.45 16.08 9.42
C VAL A 49 21.24 15.98 8.49
N ASP A 50 20.99 14.81 7.98
CA ASP A 50 19.73 14.51 7.29
C ASP A 50 18.73 14.07 8.37
N LEU A 51 17.75 14.92 8.69
CA LEU A 51 16.68 14.66 9.63
C LEU A 51 15.49 14.08 8.89
N ARG A 52 14.93 12.99 9.40
CA ARG A 52 13.78 12.30 8.83
C ARG A 52 12.60 12.36 9.78
N ASP A 53 11.44 12.64 9.23
CA ASP A 53 10.15 12.35 9.85
C ASP A 53 9.20 11.67 8.85
N ARG A 54 7.91 11.51 9.19
CA ARG A 54 6.94 10.84 8.30
C ARG A 54 6.64 11.61 7.01
N SER A 55 7.00 12.89 6.93
CA SER A 55 6.78 13.71 5.73
C SER A 55 7.93 13.61 4.74
N GLY A 56 9.15 13.29 5.21
CA GLY A 56 10.33 13.16 4.37
C GLY A 56 11.63 13.50 5.08
N LEU A 57 12.60 13.91 4.29
CA LEU A 57 13.97 14.27 4.72
C LEU A 57 14.18 15.78 4.60
N LEU A 58 14.98 16.33 5.55
CA LEU A 58 15.40 17.72 5.55
C LEU A 58 16.85 17.82 5.99
N GLN A 59 17.67 18.57 5.29
CA GLN A 59 19.04 18.84 5.69
C GLN A 59 19.11 19.91 6.78
N ILE A 60 19.88 19.64 7.81
CA ILE A 60 20.19 20.58 8.87
C ILE A 60 21.71 20.81 8.89
N ILE A 61 22.10 22.06 9.05
CA ILE A 61 23.51 22.47 9.16
C ILE A 61 23.77 22.99 10.55
N PHE A 62 24.81 22.47 11.18
CA PHE A 62 25.41 22.99 12.38
C PHE A 62 26.79 23.55 12.03
N GLU A 63 26.99 24.83 12.28
CA GLU A 63 28.21 25.53 11.94
C GLU A 63 28.75 26.30 13.18
N ASN A 64 30.05 26.29 13.36
CA ASN A 64 30.67 27.07 14.42
C ASN A 64 30.26 28.54 14.29
N GLY A 65 29.74 29.13 15.38
CA GLY A 65 29.27 30.52 15.43
C GLY A 65 27.77 30.69 15.14
N SER A 66 27.10 29.72 14.54
CA SER A 66 25.63 29.72 14.43
C SER A 66 24.93 29.06 15.61
N ILE A 67 25.62 28.15 16.27
CA ILE A 67 25.21 27.44 17.48
C ILE A 67 26.31 27.51 18.49
N ASP A 68 26.00 27.36 19.78
CA ASP A 68 27.00 27.33 20.85
C ASP A 68 27.94 26.10 20.75
N GLU A 69 29.09 26.16 21.40
CA GLU A 69 30.09 25.10 21.33
C GLU A 69 29.54 23.75 21.81
N ALA A 70 28.73 23.75 22.88
CA ALA A 70 28.09 22.53 23.39
C ALA A 70 27.12 21.91 22.41
N GLY A 71 26.33 22.71 21.71
CA GLY A 71 25.43 22.27 20.65
C GLY A 71 26.15 21.74 19.41
N PHE A 72 27.26 22.40 19.03
CA PHE A 72 28.11 21.92 17.94
C PHE A 72 28.77 20.57 18.27
N GLU A 73 29.27 20.41 19.49
CA GLU A 73 29.84 19.14 19.95
C GLU A 73 28.79 18.03 19.98
N LYS A 74 27.57 18.33 20.46
CA LYS A 74 26.41 17.38 20.38
C LYS A 74 26.13 16.97 18.95
N ALA A 75 26.05 17.92 18.01
CA ALA A 75 25.79 17.64 16.60
C ALA A 75 26.86 16.71 16.00
N GLY A 76 28.13 16.87 16.39
CA GLY A 76 29.22 16.00 15.96
C GLY A 76 29.12 14.56 16.46
N LYS A 77 28.46 14.32 17.59
CA LYS A 77 28.27 13.01 18.24
C LYS A 77 27.01 12.29 17.83
N LEU A 78 26.13 12.91 17.03
CA LEU A 78 24.87 12.30 16.59
C LEU A 78 25.12 11.02 15.81
N ARG A 79 24.30 10.01 16.09
CA ARG A 79 24.28 8.71 15.36
C ARG A 79 22.95 8.50 14.69
N SER A 80 22.92 7.54 13.77
CA SER A 80 21.69 7.13 13.08
C SER A 80 20.61 6.77 14.08
N GLU A 81 19.37 7.19 13.78
CA GLU A 81 18.15 6.97 14.55
C GLU A 81 18.10 7.67 15.92
N PHE A 82 19.07 8.52 16.29
CA PHE A 82 18.87 9.43 17.39
C PHE A 82 17.67 10.33 17.12
N VAL A 83 16.87 10.58 18.15
CA VAL A 83 15.74 11.51 18.06
C VAL A 83 16.19 12.87 18.52
N ILE A 84 16.06 13.87 17.67
CA ILE A 84 16.50 15.25 17.99
C ILE A 84 15.38 16.26 17.74
N ALA A 85 15.47 17.35 18.49
CA ALA A 85 14.75 18.59 18.20
C ALA A 85 15.78 19.67 17.83
N VAL A 86 15.48 20.41 16.77
CA VAL A 86 16.35 21.49 16.29
C VAL A 86 15.52 22.76 16.10
N VAL A 87 16.00 23.86 16.66
CA VAL A 87 15.51 25.20 16.36
C VAL A 87 16.51 25.89 15.43
N GLY A 88 16.07 26.43 14.34
CA GLY A 88 16.95 27.09 13.38
C GLY A 88 16.20 27.91 12.33
N THR A 89 16.96 28.59 11.48
CA THR A 89 16.44 29.41 10.39
C THR A 89 16.45 28.60 9.10
N VAL A 90 15.36 28.66 8.36
CA VAL A 90 15.28 28.10 7.00
C VAL A 90 16.07 28.98 6.05
N GLU A 91 17.03 28.39 5.34
CA GLU A 91 17.88 29.09 4.37
C GLU A 91 17.85 28.36 3.01
N ALA A 92 18.19 29.09 1.95
CA ALA A 92 18.48 28.45 0.68
C ALA A 92 19.70 27.55 0.84
N ARG A 93 19.66 26.37 0.22
CA ARG A 93 20.77 25.42 0.31
C ARG A 93 22.06 26.05 -0.20
N SER A 94 23.12 25.99 0.61
CA SER A 94 24.43 26.57 0.33
C SER A 94 25.20 25.78 -0.75
N GLY A 95 24.88 24.48 -0.93
CA GLY A 95 25.46 23.61 -1.94
C GLY A 95 24.54 23.40 -3.15
N ALA A 96 24.87 22.41 -3.99
CA ALA A 96 24.02 22.04 -5.10
C ALA A 96 22.63 21.57 -4.63
N VAL A 97 21.59 21.94 -5.37
CA VAL A 97 20.22 21.48 -5.15
C VAL A 97 20.18 19.95 -5.25
N ASN A 98 19.51 19.33 -4.31
CA ASN A 98 19.30 17.88 -4.34
C ASN A 98 17.91 17.56 -4.91
N GLU A 99 17.86 17.30 -6.20
CA GLU A 99 16.62 17.00 -6.93
C GLU A 99 15.89 15.73 -6.43
N ASN A 100 16.57 14.85 -5.67
CA ASN A 100 15.96 13.64 -5.09
C ASN A 100 15.20 13.89 -3.79
N LEU A 101 15.22 15.13 -3.26
CA LEU A 101 14.51 15.51 -2.04
C LEU A 101 13.50 16.62 -2.33
N ALA A 102 12.30 16.47 -1.80
CA ALA A 102 11.28 17.54 -1.88
C ALA A 102 11.77 18.86 -1.24
N THR A 103 12.66 18.77 -0.24
CA THR A 103 13.29 19.89 0.46
C THR A 103 14.68 20.21 -0.06
N GLY A 104 15.06 19.70 -1.23
CA GLY A 104 16.46 19.74 -1.70
C GLY A 104 16.99 21.13 -2.06
N GLU A 105 16.12 22.15 -2.10
CA GLU A 105 16.46 23.55 -2.35
C GLU A 105 16.73 24.36 -1.07
N ILE A 106 16.38 23.79 0.09
CA ILE A 106 16.49 24.46 1.39
C ILE A 106 17.29 23.62 2.37
N GLU A 107 17.70 24.26 3.44
CA GLU A 107 18.33 23.66 4.61
C GLU A 107 18.00 24.48 5.85
N ILE A 108 18.16 23.91 7.04
CA ILE A 108 18.01 24.63 8.30
C ILE A 108 19.39 24.91 8.87
N ARG A 109 19.71 26.19 9.10
CA ARG A 109 20.85 26.59 9.92
C ARG A 109 20.46 26.54 11.39
N ALA A 110 21.00 25.56 12.10
CA ALA A 110 20.66 25.30 13.50
C ALA A 110 21.17 26.40 14.44
N ARG A 111 20.34 26.72 15.43
CA ARG A 111 20.66 27.61 16.55
C ARG A 111 20.61 26.90 17.90
N GLU A 112 19.76 25.89 18.01
CA GLU A 112 19.62 25.06 19.22
C GLU A 112 19.41 23.60 18.79
N ILE A 113 19.98 22.68 19.57
CA ILE A 113 19.77 21.25 19.43
C ILE A 113 19.50 20.62 20.80
N ARG A 114 18.52 19.71 20.84
CA ARG A 114 18.30 18.79 21.96
C ARG A 114 18.27 17.35 21.47
N ILE A 115 18.97 16.47 22.17
CA ILE A 115 18.91 15.03 21.96
C ILE A 115 17.75 14.51 22.83
N LEU A 116 16.62 14.20 22.20
CA LEU A 116 15.42 13.73 22.90
C LEU A 116 15.52 12.25 23.27
N SER A 117 16.23 11.47 22.47
CA SER A 117 16.51 10.06 22.75
C SER A 117 17.72 9.60 21.94
N GLU A 118 18.61 8.91 22.57
CA GLU A 118 19.67 8.17 21.90
C GLU A 118 19.16 6.83 21.38
N SER A 119 19.86 6.22 20.46
CA SER A 119 19.55 4.92 19.89
C SER A 119 20.82 4.10 19.72
N GLU A 120 20.68 2.81 19.94
CA GLU A 120 21.67 1.84 19.47
C GLU A 120 21.70 1.79 17.94
N THR A 121 22.78 1.28 17.36
CA THR A 121 22.87 1.10 15.91
C THR A 121 21.78 0.15 15.44
N PRO A 122 20.90 0.57 14.49
CA PRO A 122 19.86 -0.29 13.97
C PRO A 122 20.43 -1.57 13.32
N PRO A 123 19.72 -2.70 13.41
CA PRO A 123 20.15 -3.97 12.82
C PRO A 123 20.16 -3.96 11.28
N PHE A 124 19.56 -2.97 10.66
CA PHE A 124 19.57 -2.73 9.21
C PHE A 124 19.35 -1.24 8.92
N PRO A 125 19.81 -0.75 7.76
CA PRO A 125 19.59 0.64 7.37
C PRO A 125 18.10 0.89 7.05
N ILE A 126 17.62 2.08 7.50
CA ILE A 126 16.24 2.52 7.23
C ILE A 126 16.24 3.32 5.94
N GLU A 127 16.15 2.61 4.84
CA GLU A 127 16.19 3.15 3.48
C GLU A 127 15.19 2.45 2.56
N GLU A 128 14.84 3.11 1.49
CA GLU A 128 13.95 2.55 0.46
C GLU A 128 14.63 1.37 -0.26
N ASN A 129 13.84 0.39 -0.70
CA ASN A 129 14.32 -0.78 -1.45
C ASN A 129 15.41 -1.58 -0.72
N SER A 130 15.38 -1.64 0.61
CA SER A 130 16.33 -2.40 1.41
C SER A 130 16.40 -3.87 0.99
N LYS A 131 17.63 -4.39 0.86
CA LYS A 131 17.90 -5.81 0.59
C LYS A 131 17.89 -6.68 1.86
N THR A 132 17.54 -6.13 2.99
CA THR A 132 17.46 -6.83 4.27
C THR A 132 16.40 -7.95 4.20
N LYS A 133 16.78 -9.15 4.66
CA LYS A 133 15.88 -10.32 4.69
C LYS A 133 14.61 -10.02 5.47
N GLU A 134 13.50 -10.56 5.02
CA GLU A 134 12.17 -10.32 5.59
C GLU A 134 12.09 -10.72 7.07
N GLU A 135 12.67 -11.85 7.45
CA GLU A 135 12.70 -12.32 8.84
C GLU A 135 13.27 -11.27 9.82
N LEU A 136 14.38 -10.61 9.43
CA LEU A 136 14.98 -9.57 10.27
C LEU A 136 14.10 -8.31 10.31
N ARG A 137 13.47 -7.94 9.18
CA ARG A 137 12.54 -6.82 9.11
C ARG A 137 11.27 -7.06 9.93
N LEU A 138 10.76 -8.28 9.94
CA LEU A 138 9.61 -8.66 10.77
C LEU A 138 9.95 -8.67 12.26
N LYS A 139 11.16 -9.14 12.63
CA LYS A 139 11.64 -9.09 14.02
C LYS A 139 11.71 -7.66 14.57
N TYR A 140 12.14 -6.72 13.77
CA TYR A 140 12.23 -5.29 14.12
C TYR A 140 11.23 -4.46 13.32
N ARG A 141 9.97 -4.91 13.30
CA ARG A 141 8.92 -4.33 12.45
C ARG A 141 8.74 -2.83 12.64
N TYR A 142 8.87 -2.32 13.85
CA TYR A 142 8.80 -0.88 14.15
C TYR A 142 9.89 -0.06 13.47
N LEU A 143 11.08 -0.62 13.21
CA LEU A 143 12.11 0.01 12.40
C LEU A 143 11.81 -0.11 10.90
N ASP A 144 11.35 -1.28 10.46
CA ASP A 144 10.96 -1.51 9.06
C ASP A 144 9.85 -0.53 8.63
N LEU A 145 8.89 -0.24 9.52
CA LEU A 145 7.82 0.73 9.28
C LEU A 145 8.29 2.19 9.17
N ARG A 146 9.55 2.50 9.52
CA ARG A 146 10.16 3.83 9.27
C ARG A 146 10.65 3.99 7.83
N ARG A 147 10.78 2.92 7.06
CA ARG A 147 11.22 2.98 5.67
C ARG A 147 10.19 3.71 4.81
N PRO A 148 10.65 4.55 3.85
CA PRO A 148 9.73 5.36 3.02
C PRO A 148 8.69 4.54 2.26
N ASP A 149 9.07 3.39 1.70
CA ASP A 149 8.18 2.48 0.98
C ASP A 149 7.10 1.88 1.90
N MET A 150 7.46 1.50 3.12
CA MET A 150 6.50 0.99 4.11
C MET A 150 5.58 2.08 4.63
N GLN A 151 6.11 3.28 4.88
CA GLN A 151 5.31 4.44 5.28
C GLN A 151 4.31 4.83 4.20
N ARG A 152 4.72 4.87 2.93
CA ARG A 152 3.81 5.14 1.81
C ARG A 152 2.61 4.20 1.81
N ASN A 153 2.83 2.90 2.02
CA ASN A 153 1.74 1.93 2.05
C ASN A 153 0.72 2.22 3.16
N LEU A 154 1.19 2.57 4.37
CA LEU A 154 0.29 2.90 5.48
C LEU A 154 -0.43 4.23 5.28
N LEU A 155 0.27 5.25 4.75
CA LEU A 155 -0.33 6.55 4.41
C LEU A 155 -1.37 6.39 3.30
N LEU A 156 -1.07 5.61 2.27
CA LEU A 156 -1.98 5.28 1.18
C LEU A 156 -3.25 4.60 1.73
N ARG A 157 -3.09 3.57 2.56
CA ARG A 157 -4.21 2.87 3.19
C ARG A 157 -5.09 3.82 4.01
N SER A 158 -4.47 4.71 4.79
CA SER A 158 -5.18 5.72 5.57
C SER A 158 -5.97 6.67 4.66
N LYS A 159 -5.36 7.14 3.57
CA LYS A 159 -6.03 8.01 2.59
C LYS A 159 -7.20 7.31 1.91
N ILE A 160 -7.04 6.06 1.49
CA ILE A 160 -8.12 5.24 0.92
C ILE A 160 -9.30 5.17 1.89
N ALA A 161 -9.04 4.86 3.16
CA ALA A 161 -10.10 4.72 4.16
C ALA A 161 -10.88 6.03 4.37
N ILE A 162 -10.18 7.17 4.43
CA ILE A 162 -10.80 8.49 4.59
C ILE A 162 -11.66 8.84 3.37
N LEU A 163 -11.12 8.69 2.17
CA LEU A 163 -11.83 9.00 0.92
C LEU A 163 -13.06 8.11 0.73
N THR A 164 -12.95 6.82 1.06
CA THR A 164 -14.08 5.88 1.01
C THR A 164 -15.20 6.33 1.95
N ARG A 165 -14.87 6.70 3.20
CA ARG A 165 -15.87 7.21 4.16
C ARG A 165 -16.54 8.49 3.67
N GLN A 166 -15.76 9.43 3.16
CA GLN A 166 -16.30 10.69 2.63
C GLN A 166 -17.24 10.42 1.46
N PHE A 167 -16.82 9.63 0.48
CA PHE A 167 -17.63 9.31 -0.67
C PHE A 167 -18.93 8.61 -0.28
N LEU A 168 -18.87 7.55 0.54
CA LEU A 168 -20.05 6.79 0.91
C LEU A 168 -21.01 7.61 1.79
N ALA A 169 -20.49 8.48 2.67
CA ALA A 169 -21.32 9.41 3.42
C ALA A 169 -22.04 10.42 2.52
N GLU A 170 -21.35 10.97 1.48
CA GLU A 170 -21.94 11.85 0.46
C GLU A 170 -23.05 11.13 -0.35
N GLU A 171 -22.91 9.81 -0.58
CA GLU A 171 -23.89 8.95 -1.23
C GLU A 171 -25.05 8.52 -0.30
N GLY A 172 -25.08 9.01 0.94
CA GLY A 172 -26.14 8.72 1.92
C GLY A 172 -26.01 7.38 2.63
N PHE A 173 -24.83 6.75 2.60
CA PHE A 173 -24.57 5.56 3.39
C PHE A 173 -24.28 5.90 4.84
N LEU A 174 -24.70 5.03 5.75
CA LEU A 174 -24.40 5.09 7.16
C LEU A 174 -23.29 4.10 7.52
N GLU A 175 -22.21 4.57 8.13
CA GLU A 175 -21.18 3.69 8.68
C GLU A 175 -21.68 3.10 10.00
N ILE A 176 -21.86 1.79 10.05
CA ILE A 176 -22.36 1.10 11.25
C ILE A 176 -21.41 -0.04 11.59
N GLU A 177 -20.81 0.01 12.77
CA GLU A 177 -19.98 -1.08 13.30
C GLU A 177 -20.83 -2.25 13.75
N THR A 178 -20.39 -3.45 13.40
CA THR A 178 -21.04 -4.70 13.77
C THR A 178 -20.21 -5.51 14.76
N PRO A 179 -20.82 -6.37 15.58
CA PRO A 179 -20.09 -7.20 16.53
C PRO A 179 -19.05 -8.11 15.87
N THR A 180 -17.90 -8.27 16.53
CA THR A 180 -16.82 -9.16 16.11
C THR A 180 -16.88 -10.54 16.79
N LEU A 181 -17.36 -10.60 18.04
CA LEU A 181 -17.61 -11.86 18.74
C LEU A 181 -19.03 -12.32 18.44
N ILE A 182 -19.18 -13.20 17.48
CA ILE A 182 -20.48 -13.64 16.95
C ILE A 182 -20.67 -15.15 17.08
N LYS A 183 -21.83 -15.64 16.69
CA LYS A 183 -22.08 -17.06 16.46
C LYS A 183 -21.50 -17.46 15.09
N SER A 184 -20.95 -18.68 14.96
CA SER A 184 -20.52 -19.23 13.69
C SER A 184 -21.61 -19.16 12.63
N THR A 185 -21.25 -18.69 11.43
CA THR A 185 -22.14 -18.56 10.28
C THR A 185 -21.54 -19.31 9.08
N PRO A 186 -22.32 -20.09 8.31
CA PRO A 186 -21.80 -20.84 7.17
C PRO A 186 -21.65 -19.92 5.93
N GLU A 187 -20.50 -19.22 5.84
CA GLU A 187 -20.23 -18.31 4.72
C GLU A 187 -19.20 -18.85 3.70
N GLY A 188 -18.87 -20.14 3.75
CA GLY A 188 -18.01 -20.79 2.77
C GLY A 188 -16.55 -20.99 3.20
N ALA A 189 -16.02 -20.23 4.13
CA ALA A 189 -14.71 -20.44 4.76
C ALA A 189 -14.88 -21.11 6.13
N ARG A 190 -13.76 -21.52 6.76
CA ARG A 190 -13.76 -21.92 8.16
C ARG A 190 -13.62 -20.71 9.07
N ASP A 191 -14.34 -20.75 10.21
CA ASP A 191 -14.31 -19.69 11.20
C ASP A 191 -13.13 -19.86 12.16
N TYR A 192 -12.54 -18.75 12.59
CA TYR A 192 -11.72 -18.73 13.79
C TYR A 192 -12.61 -18.76 15.03
N LEU A 193 -12.35 -19.68 15.95
CA LEU A 193 -13.14 -19.86 17.16
C LEU A 193 -12.42 -19.25 18.38
N VAL A 194 -13.18 -18.54 19.21
CA VAL A 194 -12.70 -17.95 20.46
C VAL A 194 -13.43 -18.64 21.62
N PRO A 195 -12.76 -19.40 22.49
CA PRO A 195 -13.40 -20.07 23.60
C PRO A 195 -13.94 -19.08 24.64
N SER A 196 -15.17 -19.33 25.11
CA SER A 196 -15.76 -18.55 26.19
C SER A 196 -15.24 -18.99 27.55
N ARG A 197 -14.69 -18.07 28.33
CA ARG A 197 -14.30 -18.34 29.73
C ARG A 197 -15.49 -18.39 30.67
N VAL A 198 -16.57 -17.66 30.32
CA VAL A 198 -17.78 -17.55 31.15
C VAL A 198 -18.69 -18.76 30.95
N HIS A 199 -18.72 -19.32 29.77
CA HIS A 199 -19.54 -20.47 29.41
C HIS A 199 -18.65 -21.63 28.91
N PRO A 200 -18.16 -22.51 29.81
CA PRO A 200 -17.32 -23.64 29.44
C PRO A 200 -17.97 -24.52 28.36
N GLY A 201 -17.20 -24.89 27.34
CA GLY A 201 -17.69 -25.66 26.19
C GLY A 201 -18.39 -24.84 25.09
N SER A 202 -18.54 -23.53 25.27
CA SER A 202 -19.09 -22.60 24.28
C SER A 202 -18.00 -21.78 23.63
N PHE A 203 -18.23 -21.39 22.36
CA PHE A 203 -17.28 -20.61 21.56
C PHE A 203 -17.99 -19.45 20.87
N TYR A 204 -17.28 -18.34 20.73
CA TYR A 204 -17.57 -17.31 19.74
C TYR A 204 -16.83 -17.64 18.44
N ALA A 205 -17.35 -17.14 17.33
CA ALA A 205 -16.64 -17.14 16.05
C ALA A 205 -16.25 -15.71 15.68
N LEU A 206 -15.13 -15.54 14.97
CA LEU A 206 -14.79 -14.27 14.34
C LEU A 206 -15.47 -14.19 12.97
N PRO A 207 -16.00 -13.02 12.55
CA PRO A 207 -16.82 -12.89 11.36
C PRO A 207 -15.97 -13.06 10.07
N GLN A 208 -16.46 -13.87 9.14
CA GLN A 208 -15.92 -13.95 7.79
C GLN A 208 -16.27 -12.70 6.98
N SER A 209 -17.43 -12.13 7.25
CA SER A 209 -17.93 -10.84 6.82
C SER A 209 -19.08 -10.42 7.76
N PRO A 210 -19.56 -9.17 7.75
CA PRO A 210 -20.71 -8.73 8.52
C PRO A 210 -22.04 -9.12 7.87
N GLN A 211 -22.12 -10.18 7.07
CA GLN A 211 -23.25 -10.54 6.20
C GLN A 211 -24.59 -10.61 6.93
N LEU A 212 -24.66 -11.28 8.07
CA LEU A 212 -25.90 -11.40 8.83
C LEU A 212 -26.38 -10.04 9.34
N PHE A 213 -25.47 -9.24 9.86
CA PHE A 213 -25.81 -7.94 10.46
C PHE A 213 -26.25 -6.93 9.41
N LYS A 214 -25.57 -6.85 8.27
CA LYS A 214 -25.96 -5.91 7.22
C LYS A 214 -27.34 -6.23 6.63
N GLN A 215 -27.70 -7.52 6.48
CA GLN A 215 -29.05 -7.93 6.10
C GLN A 215 -30.09 -7.51 7.16
N LEU A 216 -29.80 -7.69 8.45
CA LEU A 216 -30.68 -7.24 9.53
C LEU A 216 -30.83 -5.73 9.54
N LEU A 217 -29.78 -4.97 9.23
CA LEU A 217 -29.85 -3.52 9.08
C LEU A 217 -30.77 -3.09 7.93
N MET A 218 -30.74 -3.79 6.79
CA MET A 218 -31.69 -3.55 5.70
C MET A 218 -33.14 -3.81 6.17
N CYS A 219 -33.39 -4.94 6.83
CA CYS A 219 -34.72 -5.25 7.41
C CYS A 219 -35.15 -4.22 8.47
N SER A 220 -34.20 -3.54 9.10
CA SER A 220 -34.44 -2.49 10.09
C SER A 220 -34.62 -1.09 9.50
N GLY A 221 -34.59 -0.96 8.16
CA GLY A 221 -34.88 0.28 7.45
C GLY A 221 -33.70 1.27 7.34
N TYR A 222 -32.46 0.78 7.40
CA TYR A 222 -31.28 1.63 7.26
C TYR A 222 -30.88 1.89 5.79
N ASP A 223 -31.54 1.32 4.82
CA ASP A 223 -31.45 1.49 3.36
C ASP A 223 -30.06 1.43 2.73
N ARG A 224 -29.07 2.15 3.28
CA ARG A 224 -27.69 2.19 2.78
C ARG A 224 -26.72 2.10 3.95
N TYR A 225 -26.06 0.97 4.07
CA TYR A 225 -25.07 0.66 5.07
C TYR A 225 -23.69 0.50 4.43
N PHE A 226 -22.66 0.92 5.15
CA PHE A 226 -21.30 0.48 4.89
C PHE A 226 -20.48 0.30 6.17
N GLN A 227 -19.38 -0.42 6.04
CA GLN A 227 -18.37 -0.57 7.08
C GLN A 227 -17.01 -0.88 6.45
N LEU A 228 -15.94 -0.32 7.00
CA LEU A 228 -14.58 -0.81 6.75
C LEU A 228 -14.37 -2.00 7.69
N ALA A 229 -14.92 -3.15 7.32
CA ALA A 229 -15.07 -4.32 8.16
C ALA A 229 -13.78 -5.12 8.27
N ARG A 230 -13.41 -5.50 9.50
CA ARG A 230 -12.38 -6.50 9.73
C ARG A 230 -12.98 -7.89 9.57
N CYS A 231 -12.40 -8.69 8.67
CA CYS A 231 -12.87 -10.03 8.32
C CYS A 231 -11.78 -11.06 8.59
N TYR A 232 -12.23 -12.29 8.91
CA TYR A 232 -11.36 -13.39 9.33
C TYR A 232 -11.75 -14.67 8.61
N ARG A 233 -10.78 -15.40 8.05
CA ARG A 233 -11.01 -16.68 7.37
C ARG A 233 -9.87 -17.62 7.65
N ASP A 234 -10.17 -18.80 8.21
CA ASP A 234 -9.20 -19.86 8.47
C ASP A 234 -9.04 -20.72 7.19
N GLU A 235 -8.31 -20.18 6.24
CA GLU A 235 -8.03 -20.77 4.94
C GLU A 235 -6.53 -20.82 4.67
N ASP A 236 -6.14 -21.67 3.72
CA ASP A 236 -4.74 -21.75 3.26
C ASP A 236 -4.29 -20.41 2.66
N LEU A 237 -3.12 -19.96 3.08
CA LEU A 237 -2.52 -18.72 2.59
C LEU A 237 -2.13 -18.86 1.12
N ARG A 238 -2.44 -17.83 0.34
CA ARG A 238 -1.96 -17.66 -1.03
C ARG A 238 -1.30 -16.29 -1.13
N ALA A 239 -0.67 -15.99 -2.27
CA ALA A 239 0.08 -14.75 -2.46
C ALA A 239 -0.70 -13.47 -2.10
N ASP A 240 -2.01 -13.45 -2.37
CA ASP A 240 -2.93 -12.32 -2.17
C ASP A 240 -3.96 -12.52 -1.04
N ARG A 241 -3.93 -13.69 -0.35
CA ARG A 241 -4.89 -14.02 0.71
C ARG A 241 -4.24 -13.99 2.08
N GLN A 242 -4.88 -13.29 3.01
CA GLN A 242 -4.52 -13.20 4.40
C GLN A 242 -5.65 -13.73 5.28
N PRO A 243 -5.34 -14.35 6.43
CA PRO A 243 -6.36 -14.88 7.35
C PRO A 243 -7.18 -13.76 8.00
N GLU A 244 -6.63 -12.57 8.05
CA GLU A 244 -7.24 -11.35 8.56
C GLU A 244 -7.08 -10.23 7.54
N PHE A 245 -8.19 -9.62 7.11
CA PHE A 245 -8.19 -8.57 6.09
C PHE A 245 -9.32 -7.57 6.32
N THR A 246 -9.31 -6.47 5.56
CA THR A 246 -10.35 -5.45 5.64
C THR A 246 -11.16 -5.42 4.35
N GLN A 247 -12.48 -5.38 4.46
CA GLN A 247 -13.40 -5.15 3.35
C GLN A 247 -13.97 -3.73 3.42
N ILE A 248 -14.19 -3.12 2.27
CA ILE A 248 -15.16 -2.05 2.12
C ILE A 248 -16.47 -2.78 1.89
N ASP A 249 -17.23 -2.96 2.95
CA ASP A 249 -18.48 -3.72 2.92
C ASP A 249 -19.67 -2.77 2.81
N MET A 250 -20.61 -3.07 1.91
CA MET A 250 -21.79 -2.25 1.64
C MET A 250 -23.02 -3.12 1.48
N GLU A 251 -24.17 -2.56 1.87
CA GLU A 251 -25.48 -3.15 1.62
C GLU A 251 -26.49 -2.05 1.30
N LEU A 252 -27.35 -2.29 0.31
CA LEU A 252 -28.36 -1.34 -0.17
C LEU A 252 -29.72 -2.01 -0.27
N SER A 253 -30.77 -1.26 0.08
CA SER A 253 -32.19 -1.62 -0.15
C SER A 253 -32.73 -0.88 -1.36
N PHE A 254 -33.80 -1.41 -1.95
CA PHE A 254 -34.58 -0.79 -3.05
C PHE A 254 -33.75 -0.44 -4.29
N VAL A 255 -32.79 -1.31 -4.63
CA VAL A 255 -31.87 -1.15 -5.75
C VAL A 255 -31.80 -2.44 -6.58
N ASP A 256 -31.35 -2.31 -7.82
CA ASP A 256 -31.02 -3.45 -8.67
C ASP A 256 -29.50 -3.58 -8.92
N VAL A 257 -29.12 -4.46 -9.83
CA VAL A 257 -27.71 -4.76 -10.12
C VAL A 257 -26.95 -3.53 -10.63
N ASP A 258 -27.58 -2.74 -11.49
CA ASP A 258 -26.93 -1.59 -12.10
C ASP A 258 -26.68 -0.47 -11.10
N ASP A 259 -27.55 -0.24 -10.14
CA ASP A 259 -27.35 0.72 -9.05
C ASP A 259 -26.14 0.37 -8.18
N VAL A 260 -25.98 -0.93 -7.86
CA VAL A 260 -24.83 -1.40 -7.07
C VAL A 260 -23.54 -1.22 -7.85
N ILE A 261 -23.54 -1.55 -9.15
CA ILE A 261 -22.39 -1.39 -10.02
C ILE A 261 -22.00 0.10 -10.12
N ASP A 262 -22.96 0.99 -10.37
CA ASP A 262 -22.72 2.43 -10.51
C ASP A 262 -22.04 3.05 -9.29
N VAL A 263 -22.53 2.76 -8.09
CA VAL A 263 -21.90 3.25 -6.85
C VAL A 263 -20.46 2.78 -6.73
N ASN A 264 -20.21 1.50 -7.03
CA ASN A 264 -18.85 0.94 -6.97
C ASN A 264 -17.92 1.54 -8.04
N GLU A 265 -18.39 1.73 -9.27
CA GLU A 265 -17.62 2.35 -10.34
C GLU A 265 -17.22 3.78 -9.97
N ARG A 266 -18.15 4.58 -9.46
CA ARG A 266 -17.89 5.96 -9.01
C ARG A 266 -16.90 6.01 -7.84
N LEU A 267 -17.01 5.09 -6.88
CA LEU A 267 -16.05 4.95 -5.78
C LEU A 267 -14.66 4.63 -6.31
N LEU A 268 -14.53 3.62 -7.17
CA LEU A 268 -13.25 3.24 -7.77
C LEU A 268 -12.64 4.39 -8.58
N HIS A 269 -13.43 5.04 -9.42
CA HIS A 269 -12.98 6.20 -10.19
C HIS A 269 -12.43 7.30 -9.28
N LYS A 270 -13.16 7.68 -8.21
CA LYS A 270 -12.70 8.68 -7.21
C LYS A 270 -11.39 8.24 -6.54
N LEU A 271 -11.29 6.99 -6.11
CA LEU A 271 -10.08 6.49 -5.46
C LEU A 271 -8.87 6.50 -6.39
N PHE A 272 -9.00 6.00 -7.64
CA PHE A 272 -7.89 6.03 -8.60
C PHE A 272 -7.47 7.45 -8.95
N LYS A 273 -8.43 8.36 -9.16
CA LYS A 273 -8.15 9.76 -9.47
C LYS A 273 -7.44 10.48 -8.31
N GLU A 274 -8.00 10.41 -7.10
CA GLU A 274 -7.52 11.18 -5.94
C GLU A 274 -6.21 10.64 -5.35
N ILE A 275 -5.91 9.35 -5.55
CA ILE A 275 -4.76 8.69 -4.94
C ILE A 275 -3.62 8.55 -5.93
N LEU A 276 -3.90 8.08 -7.14
CA LEU A 276 -2.91 7.76 -8.15
C LEU A 276 -2.84 8.78 -9.28
N ASN A 277 -3.77 9.75 -9.32
CA ASN A 277 -3.99 10.66 -10.44
C ASN A 277 -4.18 9.93 -11.78
N VAL A 278 -4.88 8.77 -11.73
CA VAL A 278 -5.21 7.95 -12.89
C VAL A 278 -6.71 8.02 -13.11
N GLU A 279 -7.12 8.33 -14.33
CA GLU A 279 -8.51 8.24 -14.75
C GLU A 279 -8.78 6.86 -15.32
N ILE A 280 -9.69 6.12 -14.69
CA ILE A 280 -10.18 4.85 -15.22
C ILE A 280 -11.45 5.11 -16.06
N PRO A 281 -11.72 4.29 -17.10
CA PRO A 281 -12.91 4.44 -17.92
C PRO A 281 -14.20 4.39 -17.09
N GLN A 282 -15.16 5.22 -17.45
CA GLN A 282 -16.50 5.19 -16.88
C GLN A 282 -17.54 5.25 -18.00
N PRO A 283 -18.48 4.28 -18.12
CA PRO A 283 -18.55 3.06 -17.31
C PRO A 283 -17.40 2.08 -17.55
N ILE A 284 -17.07 1.24 -16.56
CA ILE A 284 -16.11 0.16 -16.73
C ILE A 284 -16.66 -0.85 -17.73
N PRO A 285 -15.88 -1.31 -18.74
CA PRO A 285 -16.35 -2.28 -19.72
C PRO A 285 -16.90 -3.56 -19.07
N ARG A 286 -18.08 -3.97 -19.47
CA ARG A 286 -18.73 -5.20 -18.99
C ARG A 286 -18.51 -6.33 -19.99
N MET A 287 -18.29 -7.52 -19.47
CA MET A 287 -18.06 -8.73 -20.26
C MET A 287 -18.80 -9.89 -19.60
N THR A 288 -19.46 -10.71 -20.43
CA THR A 288 -20.06 -11.93 -19.93
C THR A 288 -19.00 -12.97 -19.62
N TRP A 289 -19.31 -13.93 -18.74
CA TRP A 289 -18.39 -15.03 -18.46
C TRP A 289 -18.05 -15.80 -19.74
N GLN A 290 -19.03 -16.07 -20.60
CA GLN A 290 -18.83 -16.78 -21.86
C GLN A 290 -17.87 -16.03 -22.77
N GLU A 291 -18.04 -14.71 -22.91
CA GLU A 291 -17.15 -13.86 -23.70
C GLU A 291 -15.72 -13.83 -23.13
N ALA A 292 -15.57 -13.75 -21.81
CA ALA A 292 -14.27 -13.80 -21.15
C ALA A 292 -13.54 -15.14 -21.42
N MET A 293 -14.25 -16.25 -21.29
CA MET A 293 -13.71 -17.58 -21.61
C MET A 293 -13.40 -17.75 -23.08
N ASP A 294 -14.25 -17.23 -23.97
CA ASP A 294 -14.04 -17.35 -25.41
C ASP A 294 -12.86 -16.55 -25.94
N ARG A 295 -12.66 -15.34 -25.42
CA ARG A 295 -11.61 -14.41 -25.85
C ARG A 295 -10.29 -14.60 -25.11
N PHE A 296 -10.32 -14.99 -23.84
CA PHE A 296 -9.13 -14.99 -22.97
C PHE A 296 -8.86 -16.34 -22.29
N GLY A 297 -9.80 -17.27 -22.27
CA GLY A 297 -9.68 -18.55 -21.56
C GLY A 297 -9.66 -18.41 -20.04
N SER A 298 -10.10 -17.27 -19.51
CA SER A 298 -10.09 -16.96 -18.08
C SER A 298 -11.29 -16.08 -17.73
N ASP A 299 -11.86 -16.28 -16.55
CA ASP A 299 -12.89 -15.43 -15.97
C ASP A 299 -12.31 -14.11 -15.36
N LYS A 300 -10.98 -13.95 -15.40
CA LYS A 300 -10.25 -12.76 -14.95
C LYS A 300 -9.27 -12.28 -16.02
N PRO A 301 -9.79 -11.82 -17.18
CA PRO A 301 -8.93 -11.43 -18.29
C PRO A 301 -8.12 -10.17 -17.96
N ASP A 302 -6.85 -10.15 -18.36
CA ASP A 302 -6.03 -8.95 -18.35
C ASP A 302 -6.13 -8.24 -19.70
N LEU A 303 -6.87 -7.13 -19.74
CA LEU A 303 -7.12 -6.36 -20.97
C LEU A 303 -5.97 -5.38 -21.33
N ARG A 304 -4.87 -5.34 -20.55
CA ARG A 304 -3.76 -4.42 -20.80
C ARG A 304 -2.87 -4.84 -21.97
N PHE A 305 -3.01 -6.07 -22.43
CA PHE A 305 -2.32 -6.57 -23.63
C PHE A 305 -3.27 -7.28 -24.57
N GLY A 306 -2.90 -7.38 -25.86
CA GLY A 306 -3.65 -8.10 -26.88
C GLY A 306 -3.45 -9.62 -26.80
N MET A 307 -3.52 -10.30 -27.93
CA MET A 307 -3.42 -11.76 -28.10
C MET A 307 -4.66 -12.51 -27.61
N GLU A 308 -5.84 -12.01 -27.96
CA GLU A 308 -7.08 -12.73 -27.73
C GLU A 308 -7.11 -14.06 -28.46
N LEU A 309 -7.76 -15.05 -27.86
CA LEU A 309 -8.09 -16.31 -28.52
C LEU A 309 -9.04 -16.08 -29.68
N LYS A 310 -8.68 -16.57 -30.86
CA LYS A 310 -9.53 -16.54 -32.06
C LYS A 310 -10.02 -17.94 -32.35
N ASN A 311 -11.33 -18.09 -32.52
CA ASN A 311 -11.92 -19.34 -32.99
C ASN A 311 -11.69 -19.45 -34.50
N VAL A 312 -10.88 -20.41 -34.89
CA VAL A 312 -10.55 -20.69 -36.32
C VAL A 312 -11.21 -21.95 -36.85
N SER A 313 -12.16 -22.52 -36.07
CA SER A 313 -12.82 -23.78 -36.43
C SER A 313 -13.42 -23.78 -37.86
N ASP A 314 -14.04 -22.69 -38.29
CA ASP A 314 -14.62 -22.60 -39.65
C ASP A 314 -13.53 -22.54 -40.73
N VAL A 315 -12.39 -21.95 -40.45
CA VAL A 315 -11.27 -21.83 -41.39
C VAL A 315 -10.57 -23.17 -41.61
N VAL A 316 -10.54 -24.02 -40.56
CA VAL A 316 -9.86 -25.33 -40.62
C VAL A 316 -10.79 -26.51 -40.80
N ARG A 317 -12.09 -26.27 -41.01
CA ARG A 317 -13.13 -27.32 -41.13
C ARG A 317 -12.79 -28.36 -42.19
N ASP A 318 -12.30 -27.92 -43.33
CA ASP A 318 -12.02 -28.76 -44.49
C ASP A 318 -10.53 -29.14 -44.61
N CYS A 319 -9.72 -28.89 -43.55
CA CYS A 319 -8.32 -29.25 -43.56
C CYS A 319 -8.09 -30.76 -43.34
N GLU A 320 -7.00 -31.29 -43.93
CA GLU A 320 -6.67 -32.71 -43.80
C GLU A 320 -5.94 -33.05 -42.48
N PHE A 321 -5.69 -32.04 -41.63
CA PHE A 321 -4.98 -32.25 -40.37
C PHE A 321 -5.83 -32.97 -39.34
N VAL A 322 -5.46 -34.22 -39.03
CA VAL A 322 -6.26 -35.17 -38.25
C VAL A 322 -6.64 -34.64 -36.88
N VAL A 323 -5.74 -33.88 -36.22
CA VAL A 323 -6.01 -33.35 -34.88
C VAL A 323 -7.13 -32.31 -34.89
N PHE A 324 -7.13 -31.41 -35.86
CA PHE A 324 -8.20 -30.40 -35.99
C PHE A 324 -9.52 -31.03 -36.40
N LYS A 325 -9.45 -31.96 -37.33
CA LYS A 325 -10.64 -32.72 -37.78
C LYS A 325 -11.27 -33.49 -36.62
N GLY A 326 -10.47 -34.22 -35.87
CA GLY A 326 -10.98 -34.98 -34.71
C GLY A 326 -11.54 -34.08 -33.60
N ALA A 327 -10.96 -32.91 -33.34
CA ALA A 327 -11.52 -31.95 -32.40
C ALA A 327 -12.91 -31.46 -32.84
N LEU A 328 -13.06 -31.11 -34.11
CA LEU A 328 -14.34 -30.61 -34.65
C LEU A 328 -15.42 -31.71 -34.74
N GLU A 329 -15.06 -32.93 -35.14
CA GLU A 329 -15.98 -34.09 -35.19
C GLU A 329 -16.52 -34.47 -33.79
N ASN A 330 -15.73 -34.25 -32.75
CA ASN A 330 -16.15 -34.44 -31.36
C ASN A 330 -16.88 -33.24 -30.73
N GLY A 331 -17.27 -32.25 -31.52
CA GLY A 331 -18.00 -31.05 -31.04
C GLY A 331 -17.14 -30.03 -30.33
N GLY A 332 -15.82 -30.17 -30.39
CA GLY A 332 -14.86 -29.20 -29.87
C GLY A 332 -14.62 -28.01 -30.79
N THR A 333 -13.70 -27.14 -30.41
CA THR A 333 -13.29 -25.97 -31.20
C THR A 333 -11.80 -25.94 -31.40
N VAL A 334 -11.36 -25.35 -32.52
CA VAL A 334 -9.94 -25.03 -32.77
C VAL A 334 -9.76 -23.53 -32.53
N ARG A 335 -8.90 -23.19 -31.56
CA ARG A 335 -8.63 -21.80 -31.20
C ARG A 335 -7.14 -21.51 -31.28
N GLY A 336 -6.77 -20.29 -31.59
CA GLY A 336 -5.38 -19.86 -31.71
C GLY A 336 -5.19 -18.43 -31.24
N ILE A 337 -3.93 -18.09 -30.98
CA ILE A 337 -3.48 -16.74 -30.67
C ILE A 337 -2.63 -16.25 -31.83
N ASN A 338 -2.91 -15.05 -32.34
CA ASN A 338 -2.03 -14.39 -33.30
C ASN A 338 -0.94 -13.63 -32.53
N ALA A 339 0.28 -14.14 -32.52
CA ALA A 339 1.47 -13.48 -31.96
C ALA A 339 2.06 -12.50 -32.98
N GLU A 340 1.53 -11.29 -33.04
CA GLU A 340 1.96 -10.25 -33.99
C GLU A 340 3.46 -9.97 -33.88
N GLY A 341 4.12 -9.78 -35.02
CA GLY A 341 5.55 -9.49 -35.10
C GLY A 341 6.47 -10.68 -34.81
N GLN A 342 5.96 -11.89 -34.51
CA GLN A 342 6.76 -13.08 -34.18
C GLN A 342 7.04 -14.03 -35.34
N GLY A 343 6.72 -13.65 -36.58
CA GLY A 343 6.94 -14.49 -37.76
C GLY A 343 8.38 -14.91 -38.01
N HIS A 344 9.35 -14.24 -37.41
CA HIS A 344 10.76 -14.56 -37.46
C HIS A 344 11.26 -15.47 -36.33
N MET A 345 10.33 -15.99 -35.49
CA MET A 345 10.70 -16.80 -34.33
C MET A 345 11.43 -18.09 -34.77
N PRO A 346 12.64 -18.36 -34.21
CA PRO A 346 13.37 -19.57 -34.54
C PRO A 346 12.63 -20.84 -34.13
N ARG A 347 12.68 -21.91 -34.94
CA ARG A 347 12.01 -23.20 -34.70
C ARG A 347 12.23 -23.74 -33.28
N LYS A 348 13.46 -23.65 -32.73
CA LYS A 348 13.78 -24.06 -31.37
C LYS A 348 12.95 -23.33 -30.27
N LYS A 349 12.55 -22.08 -30.54
CA LYS A 349 11.67 -21.34 -29.62
C LYS A 349 10.23 -21.79 -29.77
N ILE A 350 9.79 -22.11 -31.00
CA ILE A 350 8.46 -22.63 -31.28
C ILE A 350 8.29 -24.00 -30.58
N ASP A 351 9.29 -24.89 -30.72
CA ASP A 351 9.27 -26.19 -30.05
C ASP A 351 9.11 -26.07 -28.54
N LYS A 352 9.81 -25.10 -27.92
CA LYS A 352 9.64 -24.80 -26.47
C LYS A 352 8.24 -24.31 -26.11
N LEU A 353 7.57 -23.58 -26.99
CA LEU A 353 6.17 -23.16 -26.75
C LEU A 353 5.23 -24.35 -26.82
N VAL A 354 5.52 -25.32 -27.71
CA VAL A 354 4.74 -26.59 -27.78
C VAL A 354 4.92 -27.37 -26.47
N ASP A 355 6.14 -27.48 -25.96
CA ASP A 355 6.41 -28.17 -24.71
C ASP A 355 5.70 -27.47 -23.54
N LEU A 356 5.77 -26.13 -23.47
CA LEU A 356 5.06 -25.33 -22.47
C LEU A 356 3.53 -25.56 -22.56
N ALA A 357 2.95 -25.60 -23.78
CA ALA A 357 1.52 -25.85 -23.94
C ALA A 357 1.13 -27.23 -23.41
N LYS A 358 1.95 -28.25 -23.61
CA LYS A 358 1.73 -29.60 -23.06
C LYS A 358 1.75 -29.61 -21.52
N ASP A 359 2.64 -28.84 -20.91
CA ASP A 359 2.69 -28.71 -19.43
C ASP A 359 1.38 -28.14 -18.86
N PHE A 360 0.64 -27.38 -19.65
CA PHE A 360 -0.68 -26.84 -19.33
C PHE A 360 -1.86 -27.66 -19.89
N GLY A 361 -1.61 -28.86 -20.42
CA GLY A 361 -2.65 -29.80 -20.82
C GLY A 361 -3.15 -29.67 -22.25
N ALA A 362 -2.39 -29.02 -23.14
CA ALA A 362 -2.71 -28.93 -24.56
C ALA A 362 -2.28 -30.20 -25.35
#